data_00fadb85cda9d4df8f3a897c89c655f5
#
_entry.id   00fadb85cda9d4df8f3a897c89c655f5
#
_cell.length_a   1.000
_cell.length_b   1.000
_cell.length_c   1.000
_cell.angle_alpha   90.00
_cell.angle_beta   90.00
_cell.angle_gamma   90.00
#
_symmetry.space_group_name_H-M   'P 1'
#
loop_
_entity.id
_entity.type
_entity.pdbx_description
1 polymer ?
#
loop_
_entity_poly.entity_id
_entity_poly.type
_entity_poly.pdbx_seq_one_letter_code
_entity_poly.pdbx_strand_id
1 'polypeptide(L)'
;MKNSEFVSRITNDMNSISKDAHVSRRWILSIGRQKARSYIAQKYADGTLFGEESLYTHINCLEMERVRKVDCCFDEFKLCRVLMRSKKRLPDMIYTRIGPAIIKVSNIMDDIIFTPISLRKYANNKERKYGNIDQYYYYVNDGYIYIPDINIEAINVDLITLDRKAALELGGCGTEKDDPCISQWDYDFICPDKLLEYVVSETLRETITKLQIPTDENPDMDINKKTQKIQ
;
A
#
# COMPACT_ATOMS: atom_id res chain seq x y z
N MET A 1 2.26 5.30 -16.77
CA MET A 1 2.23 4.02 -17.54
C MET A 1 1.11 3.14 -17.05
N LYS A 2 0.28 2.58 -17.97
CA LYS A 2 -0.80 1.67 -17.59
C LYS A 2 -0.29 0.28 -17.18
N ASN A 3 -1.08 -0.45 -16.38
CA ASN A 3 -0.76 -1.84 -15.99
C ASN A 3 -0.59 -2.76 -17.21
N SER A 4 -1.41 -2.54 -18.26
CA SER A 4 -1.31 -3.28 -19.53
C SER A 4 0.01 -3.04 -20.27
N GLU A 5 0.49 -1.79 -20.27
CA GLU A 5 1.76 -1.39 -20.91
C GLU A 5 2.95 -1.97 -20.15
N PHE A 6 2.93 -1.89 -18.81
CA PHE A 6 3.96 -2.50 -17.95
C PHE A 6 4.13 -3.99 -18.25
N VAL A 7 3.02 -4.74 -18.24
CA VAL A 7 3.05 -6.18 -18.50
C VAL A 7 3.48 -6.49 -19.92
N SER A 8 2.99 -5.73 -20.92
CA SER A 8 3.37 -5.94 -22.31
C SER A 8 4.85 -5.71 -22.56
N ARG A 9 5.46 -4.68 -21.92
CA ARG A 9 6.88 -4.44 -21.99
C ARG A 9 7.68 -5.62 -21.48
N ILE A 10 7.38 -6.11 -20.28
CA ILE A 10 8.09 -7.27 -19.70
C ILE A 10 7.88 -8.53 -20.53
N THR A 11 6.67 -8.75 -21.05
CA THR A 11 6.38 -9.91 -21.91
C THR A 11 7.19 -9.85 -23.20
N ASN A 12 7.32 -8.69 -23.83
CA ASN A 12 8.14 -8.51 -25.04
C ASN A 12 9.63 -8.76 -24.76
N ASP A 13 10.14 -8.23 -23.64
CA ASP A 13 11.54 -8.43 -23.25
C ASP A 13 11.81 -9.93 -22.96
N MET A 14 10.86 -10.63 -22.31
CA MET A 14 10.95 -12.06 -22.08
C MET A 14 10.93 -12.87 -23.38
N ASN A 15 10.03 -12.55 -24.30
CA ASN A 15 9.92 -13.22 -25.60
C ASN A 15 11.17 -13.03 -26.47
N SER A 16 11.93 -11.95 -26.27
CA SER A 16 13.22 -11.75 -26.90
C SER A 16 14.31 -12.70 -26.38
N ILE A 17 14.18 -13.16 -25.13
CA ILE A 17 15.13 -14.08 -24.48
C ILE A 17 14.70 -15.55 -24.70
N SER A 18 13.42 -15.84 -24.61
CA SER A 18 12.88 -17.19 -24.79
C SER A 18 11.50 -17.13 -25.44
N LYS A 19 11.39 -17.67 -26.66
CA LYS A 19 10.13 -17.69 -27.43
C LYS A 19 9.05 -18.59 -26.81
N ASP A 20 9.44 -19.56 -26.01
CA ASP A 20 8.55 -20.56 -25.41
C ASP A 20 8.12 -20.23 -23.98
N ALA A 21 8.53 -19.06 -23.47
CA ALA A 21 8.22 -18.65 -22.11
C ALA A 21 6.78 -18.12 -22.00
N HIS A 22 5.85 -19.02 -21.67
CA HIS A 22 4.46 -18.63 -21.38
C HIS A 22 4.29 -18.27 -19.91
N VAL A 23 4.14 -16.97 -19.61
CA VAL A 23 3.91 -16.48 -18.26
C VAL A 23 2.58 -15.76 -18.17
N SER A 24 1.86 -16.03 -17.10
CA SER A 24 0.58 -15.35 -16.83
C SER A 24 0.81 -13.85 -16.65
N ARG A 25 0.07 -13.04 -17.42
CA ARG A 25 0.09 -11.56 -17.31
C ARG A 25 -0.22 -11.09 -15.87
N ARG A 26 -1.15 -11.78 -15.18
CA ARG A 26 -1.50 -11.47 -13.78
C ARG A 26 -0.33 -11.72 -12.84
N TRP A 27 0.43 -12.76 -13.09
CA TRP A 27 1.60 -13.10 -12.27
C TRP A 27 2.72 -12.07 -12.46
N ILE A 28 3.02 -11.64 -13.70
CA ILE A 28 3.97 -10.56 -13.99
C ILE A 28 3.56 -9.27 -13.24
N LEU A 29 2.30 -8.89 -13.33
CA LEU A 29 1.77 -7.71 -12.64
C LEU A 29 1.91 -7.84 -11.12
N SER A 30 1.68 -9.02 -10.56
CA SER A 30 1.83 -9.29 -9.13
C SER A 30 3.28 -9.11 -8.66
N ILE A 31 4.25 -9.65 -9.40
CA ILE A 31 5.68 -9.45 -9.11
C ILE A 31 6.04 -7.97 -9.21
N GLY A 32 5.63 -7.32 -10.29
CA GLY A 32 5.88 -5.88 -10.49
C GLY A 32 5.36 -5.04 -9.33
N ARG A 33 4.13 -5.29 -8.90
CA ARG A 33 3.54 -4.61 -7.73
C ARG A 33 4.31 -4.90 -6.44
N GLN A 34 4.75 -6.13 -6.22
CA GLN A 34 5.56 -6.49 -5.06
C GLN A 34 6.89 -5.75 -5.05
N LYS A 35 7.57 -5.67 -6.21
CA LYS A 35 8.82 -4.91 -6.35
C LYS A 35 8.59 -3.42 -6.13
N ALA A 36 7.59 -2.83 -6.79
CA ALA A 36 7.22 -1.44 -6.60
C ALA A 36 6.96 -1.12 -5.13
N ARG A 37 6.18 -1.98 -4.43
CA ARG A 37 5.89 -1.84 -3.00
C ARG A 37 7.16 -1.78 -2.16
N SER A 38 8.10 -2.71 -2.38
CA SER A 38 9.34 -2.78 -1.62
C SER A 38 10.21 -1.54 -1.82
N TYR A 39 10.34 -1.07 -3.08
CA TYR A 39 11.14 0.12 -3.39
C TYR A 39 10.51 1.41 -2.91
N ILE A 40 9.20 1.57 -3.10
CA ILE A 40 8.49 2.74 -2.59
C ILE A 40 8.63 2.79 -1.06
N ALA A 41 8.45 1.66 -0.36
CA ALA A 41 8.59 1.60 1.09
C ALA A 41 9.99 2.00 1.56
N GLN A 42 11.03 1.53 0.89
CA GLN A 42 12.41 1.88 1.18
C GLN A 42 12.69 3.36 0.92
N LYS A 43 12.38 3.84 -0.29
CA LYS A 43 12.65 5.22 -0.71
C LYS A 43 11.82 6.25 0.06
N TYR A 44 10.60 5.90 0.43
CA TYR A 44 9.78 6.74 1.31
C TYR A 44 10.41 6.86 2.70
N ALA A 45 10.88 5.75 3.28
CA ALA A 45 11.56 5.75 4.58
C ALA A 45 12.87 6.55 4.56
N ASP A 46 13.56 6.58 3.42
CA ASP A 46 14.80 7.36 3.22
C ASP A 46 14.52 8.85 2.88
N GLY A 47 13.25 9.25 2.78
CA GLY A 47 12.85 10.63 2.47
C GLY A 47 13.04 11.07 1.02
N THR A 48 13.46 10.17 0.13
CA THR A 48 13.76 10.52 -1.28
C THR A 48 12.52 10.67 -2.16
N LEU A 49 11.35 10.27 -1.68
CA LEU A 49 10.07 10.37 -2.41
C LEU A 49 9.18 11.51 -1.90
N PHE A 50 9.67 12.37 -1.02
CA PHE A 50 8.92 13.55 -0.62
C PHE A 50 8.72 14.47 -1.83
N GLY A 51 7.46 14.89 -2.07
CA GLY A 51 7.08 15.73 -3.20
C GLY A 51 6.72 15.00 -4.49
N GLU A 52 6.75 13.66 -4.53
CA GLU A 52 6.24 12.89 -5.66
C GLU A 52 4.72 12.74 -5.57
N GLU A 53 3.98 13.79 -5.91
CA GLU A 53 2.52 13.84 -5.81
C GLU A 53 1.81 12.73 -6.60
N SER A 54 2.43 12.24 -7.67
CA SER A 54 1.91 11.15 -8.49
C SER A 54 1.71 9.83 -7.73
N LEU A 55 2.40 9.65 -6.59
CA LEU A 55 2.25 8.49 -5.71
C LEU A 55 1.08 8.61 -4.76
N TYR A 56 0.64 9.83 -4.49
CA TYR A 56 -0.34 10.08 -3.46
C TYR A 56 -1.73 9.78 -3.98
N THR A 57 -2.51 9.13 -3.16
CA THR A 57 -3.93 8.93 -3.39
C THR A 57 -4.69 9.71 -2.35
N HIS A 58 -5.50 10.63 -2.83
CA HIS A 58 -6.32 11.50 -2.01
C HIS A 58 -7.67 10.84 -1.76
N ILE A 59 -8.01 10.62 -0.50
CA ILE A 59 -9.34 10.18 -0.06
C ILE A 59 -10.04 11.39 0.54
N ASN A 60 -10.95 11.97 -0.20
CA ASN A 60 -11.72 13.11 0.25
C ASN A 60 -12.96 12.66 1.02
N CYS A 61 -13.24 13.33 2.13
CA CYS A 61 -14.43 13.10 2.95
C CYS A 61 -14.58 11.62 3.40
N LEU A 62 -13.51 11.04 3.94
CA LEU A 62 -13.61 9.74 4.63
C LEU A 62 -14.52 9.91 5.85
N GLU A 63 -15.68 9.24 5.83
CA GLU A 63 -16.67 9.35 6.88
C GLU A 63 -16.15 8.76 8.20
N MET A 64 -16.43 9.47 9.30
CA MET A 64 -16.08 9.10 10.65
C MET A 64 -17.32 8.71 11.46
N GLU A 65 -17.16 7.81 12.41
CA GLU A 65 -18.19 7.41 13.38
C GLU A 65 -17.64 7.49 14.81
N ARG A 66 -18.53 7.76 15.74
CA ARG A 66 -18.17 7.79 17.16
C ARG A 66 -18.06 6.38 17.72
N VAL A 67 -16.92 6.03 18.28
CA VAL A 67 -16.70 4.76 18.98
C VAL A 67 -17.46 4.79 20.32
N ARG A 68 -18.18 3.70 20.63
CA ARG A 68 -18.90 3.57 21.91
C ARG A 68 -17.91 3.17 23.00
N LYS A 69 -18.19 3.62 24.24
CA LYS A 69 -17.33 3.32 25.39
C LYS A 69 -17.24 1.82 25.72
N VAL A 70 -18.20 1.02 25.27
CA VAL A 70 -18.22 -0.43 25.46
C VAL A 70 -17.37 -1.18 24.41
N ASP A 71 -16.93 -0.49 23.35
CA ASP A 71 -16.10 -1.10 22.33
C ASP A 71 -14.66 -1.20 22.84
N CYS A 72 -14.01 -2.33 22.58
CA CYS A 72 -12.61 -2.59 23.01
C CYS A 72 -11.61 -1.50 22.57
N CYS A 73 -11.84 -0.89 21.38
CA CYS A 73 -10.99 0.18 20.87
C CYS A 73 -11.01 1.45 21.73
N PHE A 74 -12.09 1.69 22.51
CA PHE A 74 -12.17 2.82 23.41
C PHE A 74 -11.30 2.61 24.66
N ASP A 75 -11.14 1.36 25.09
CA ASP A 75 -10.32 1.03 26.26
C ASP A 75 -8.84 1.35 26.05
N GLU A 76 -8.38 1.32 24.81
CA GLU A 76 -7.01 1.71 24.45
C GLU A 76 -6.75 3.21 24.68
N PHE A 77 -7.80 4.04 24.57
CA PHE A 77 -7.76 5.50 24.73
C PHE A 77 -8.55 5.98 25.96
N LYS A 78 -8.35 5.35 27.11
CA LYS A 78 -9.09 5.66 28.38
C LYS A 78 -9.07 7.13 28.75
N LEU A 79 -8.04 7.86 28.34
CA LEU A 79 -7.86 9.28 28.64
C LEU A 79 -8.61 10.22 27.70
N CYS A 80 -9.15 9.73 26.59
CA CYS A 80 -9.91 10.58 25.69
C CYS A 80 -11.38 10.69 26.08
N ARG A 81 -11.99 11.84 25.81
CA ARG A 81 -13.42 12.09 26.07
C ARG A 81 -14.30 11.60 24.93
N VAL A 82 -13.80 11.71 23.72
CA VAL A 82 -14.43 11.30 22.47
C VAL A 82 -13.40 10.58 21.66
N LEU A 83 -13.79 9.45 21.04
CA LEU A 83 -12.99 8.73 20.09
C LEU A 83 -13.79 8.58 18.81
N MET A 84 -13.25 9.08 17.72
CA MET A 84 -13.81 8.92 16.38
C MET A 84 -13.00 7.85 15.63
N ARG A 85 -13.68 7.05 14.80
CA ARG A 85 -13.09 6.01 13.94
C ARG A 85 -13.61 6.18 12.52
N SER A 86 -12.79 5.89 11.51
CA SER A 86 -13.28 5.81 10.14
C SER A 86 -14.33 4.70 10.01
N LYS A 87 -15.47 4.97 9.35
CA LYS A 87 -16.54 3.96 9.14
C LYS A 87 -16.06 2.79 8.30
N LYS A 88 -15.22 3.07 7.32
CA LYS A 88 -14.67 2.06 6.41
C LYS A 88 -13.20 1.85 6.70
N ARG A 89 -12.74 0.63 6.45
CA ARG A 89 -11.33 0.29 6.53
C ARG A 89 -10.57 0.93 5.36
N LEU A 90 -9.37 1.46 5.65
CA LEU A 90 -8.49 1.97 4.61
C LEU A 90 -8.07 0.85 3.64
N PRO A 91 -7.75 1.19 2.38
CA PRO A 91 -7.23 0.23 1.42
C PRO A 91 -5.88 -0.33 1.87
N ASP A 92 -5.40 -1.38 1.20
CA ASP A 92 -4.08 -1.93 1.51
C ASP A 92 -2.98 -0.89 1.25
N MET A 93 -2.42 -0.38 2.34
CA MET A 93 -1.41 0.68 2.34
C MET A 93 -0.01 0.09 2.27
N ILE A 94 0.93 0.91 1.80
CA ILE A 94 2.34 0.58 1.93
C ILE A 94 2.78 0.81 3.38
N TYR A 95 3.30 -0.23 4.01
CA TYR A 95 3.92 -0.13 5.32
C TYR A 95 5.41 0.07 5.17
N THR A 96 5.91 1.09 5.83
CA THR A 96 7.33 1.42 5.87
C THR A 96 7.91 1.08 7.25
N ARG A 97 9.23 1.21 7.40
CA ARG A 97 9.90 1.06 8.69
C ARG A 97 9.38 2.04 9.76
N ILE A 98 8.83 3.17 9.35
CA ILE A 98 8.34 4.23 10.24
C ILE A 98 6.85 4.02 10.59
N GLY A 99 6.13 3.23 9.81
CA GLY A 99 4.69 2.98 9.94
C GLY A 99 3.97 2.99 8.60
N PRO A 100 2.64 3.09 8.59
CA PRO A 100 1.86 3.19 7.35
C PRO A 100 2.23 4.48 6.61
N ALA A 101 2.31 4.39 5.28
CA ALA A 101 2.66 5.54 4.42
C ALA A 101 1.45 6.48 4.25
N ILE A 102 1.06 7.13 5.35
CA ILE A 102 0.09 8.20 5.38
C ILE A 102 0.86 9.52 5.44
N ILE A 103 0.59 10.40 4.49
CA ILE A 103 1.32 11.66 4.32
C ILE A 103 0.66 12.77 5.11
N LYS A 104 -0.66 12.84 4.98
CA LYS A 104 -1.46 13.88 5.62
C LYS A 104 -2.80 13.30 6.04
N VAL A 105 -3.26 13.69 7.20
CA VAL A 105 -4.64 13.55 7.65
C VAL A 105 -5.09 14.92 8.08
N SER A 106 -6.20 15.40 7.54
CA SER A 106 -6.74 16.73 7.85
C SER A 106 -8.26 16.68 7.94
N ASN A 107 -8.85 17.74 8.48
CA ASN A 107 -10.29 17.92 8.35
C ASN A 107 -10.67 18.33 6.90
N ILE A 108 -11.97 18.44 6.60
CA ILE A 108 -12.46 18.73 5.25
C ILE A 108 -11.96 20.10 4.75
N MET A 109 -11.77 21.07 5.65
CA MET A 109 -11.35 22.44 5.29
C MET A 109 -9.83 22.58 5.20
N ASP A 110 -9.05 21.53 5.51
CA ASP A 110 -7.59 21.53 5.55
C ASP A 110 -6.94 22.52 6.54
N ASP A 111 -7.73 23.11 7.45
CA ASP A 111 -7.24 24.03 8.47
C ASP A 111 -6.70 23.31 9.72
N ILE A 112 -7.14 22.07 9.96
CA ILE A 112 -6.63 21.21 11.03
C ILE A 112 -5.89 20.03 10.43
N ILE A 113 -4.60 19.92 10.75
CA ILE A 113 -3.75 18.79 10.37
C ILE A 113 -3.54 17.90 11.60
N PHE A 114 -3.84 16.61 11.46
CA PHE A 114 -3.65 15.64 12.53
C PHE A 114 -2.25 15.06 12.48
N THR A 115 -1.62 14.96 13.65
CA THR A 115 -0.27 14.38 13.80
C THR A 115 -0.36 12.89 14.14
N PRO A 116 0.41 12.02 13.47
CA PRO A 116 0.44 10.60 13.80
C PRO A 116 1.00 10.36 15.19
N ILE A 117 0.32 9.55 15.99
CA ILE A 117 0.75 9.23 17.35
C ILE A 117 0.57 7.75 17.63
N SER A 118 1.44 7.17 18.47
CA SER A 118 1.20 5.87 19.06
C SER A 118 0.42 6.02 20.37
N LEU A 119 -0.35 5.00 20.74
CA LEU A 119 -1.11 4.98 21.99
C LEU A 119 -0.27 5.39 23.21
N ARG A 120 0.93 4.83 23.32
CA ARG A 120 1.86 5.13 24.43
C ARG A 120 2.28 6.60 24.47
N LYS A 121 2.59 7.18 23.29
CA LYS A 121 2.94 8.61 23.21
C LYS A 121 1.75 9.51 23.51
N TYR A 122 0.55 9.12 23.07
CA TYR A 122 -0.67 9.87 23.37
C TYR A 122 -0.91 9.96 24.88
N ALA A 123 -0.88 8.84 25.60
CA ALA A 123 -1.05 8.82 27.04
C ALA A 123 -0.02 9.75 27.75
N ASN A 124 1.25 9.62 27.39
CA ASN A 124 2.32 10.44 27.98
C ASN A 124 2.14 11.95 27.67
N ASN A 125 1.66 12.30 26.47
CA ASN A 125 1.47 13.70 26.11
C ASN A 125 0.29 14.31 26.85
N LYS A 126 -0.78 13.56 27.08
CA LYS A 126 -1.98 14.04 27.77
C LYS A 126 -1.77 14.29 29.25
N GLU A 127 -0.86 13.53 29.88
CA GLU A 127 -0.50 13.69 31.31
C GLU A 127 0.49 14.84 31.54
N ARG A 128 1.10 15.40 30.49
CA ARG A 128 2.05 16.50 30.63
C ARG A 128 1.33 17.81 30.94
N LYS A 129 1.76 18.48 32.02
CA LYS A 129 1.22 19.78 32.49
C LYS A 129 1.36 20.91 31.44
N TYR A 130 2.33 20.79 30.52
CA TYR A 130 2.64 21.76 29.47
C TYR A 130 2.60 21.11 28.07
N GLY A 131 1.69 20.16 27.86
CA GLY A 131 1.46 19.59 26.55
C GLY A 131 0.94 20.63 25.57
N ASN A 132 1.25 20.50 24.27
CA ASN A 132 0.69 21.35 23.24
C ASN A 132 -0.84 21.13 23.17
N ILE A 133 -1.57 22.11 23.68
CA ILE A 133 -3.04 22.06 23.83
C ILE A 133 -3.72 22.05 22.46
N ASP A 134 -3.05 22.58 21.42
CA ASP A 134 -3.59 22.76 20.08
C ASP A 134 -3.16 21.68 19.06
N GLN A 135 -2.55 20.60 19.52
CA GLN A 135 -2.20 19.48 18.64
C GLN A 135 -3.26 18.40 18.64
N TYR A 136 -3.83 18.16 17.47
CA TYR A 136 -4.73 17.04 17.23
C TYR A 136 -3.95 15.84 16.70
N TYR A 137 -4.33 14.66 17.15
CA TYR A 137 -3.61 13.43 16.86
C TYR A 137 -4.51 12.43 16.16
N TYR A 138 -3.89 11.57 15.36
CA TYR A 138 -4.55 10.38 14.83
C TYR A 138 -3.71 9.14 15.05
N TYR A 139 -4.36 8.00 15.02
CA TYR A 139 -3.78 6.69 15.24
C TYR A 139 -4.38 5.70 14.24
N VAL A 140 -3.58 4.75 13.74
CA VAL A 140 -4.06 3.71 12.81
C VAL A 140 -3.98 2.36 13.50
N ASN A 141 -5.10 1.65 13.54
CA ASN A 141 -5.19 0.29 14.04
C ASN A 141 -6.12 -0.53 13.15
N ASP A 142 -5.72 -1.77 12.81
CA ASP A 142 -6.47 -2.69 11.94
C ASP A 142 -6.98 -2.09 10.63
N GLY A 143 -6.26 -1.10 10.11
CA GLY A 143 -6.62 -0.39 8.89
C GLY A 143 -7.69 0.68 9.07
N TYR A 144 -8.06 1.03 10.30
CA TYR A 144 -8.93 2.16 10.61
C TYR A 144 -8.14 3.33 11.17
N ILE A 145 -8.56 4.55 10.83
CA ILE A 145 -8.05 5.77 11.46
C ILE A 145 -8.88 6.08 12.68
N TYR A 146 -8.21 6.35 13.79
CA TYR A 146 -8.81 6.79 15.03
C TYR A 146 -8.34 8.19 15.36
N ILE A 147 -9.26 9.05 15.77
CA ILE A 147 -8.98 10.44 16.17
C ILE A 147 -9.56 10.65 17.57
N PRO A 148 -8.72 10.83 18.60
CA PRO A 148 -9.16 11.12 19.95
C PRO A 148 -9.45 12.61 20.16
N ASP A 149 -10.30 12.90 21.12
CA ASP A 149 -10.61 14.23 21.70
C ASP A 149 -11.31 15.24 20.80
N ILE A 150 -11.60 14.91 19.56
CA ILE A 150 -12.34 15.79 18.66
C ILE A 150 -13.56 15.06 18.10
N ASN A 151 -14.65 15.78 17.88
CA ASN A 151 -15.83 15.27 17.19
C ASN A 151 -15.79 15.78 15.75
N ILE A 152 -15.58 14.89 14.80
CA ILE A 152 -15.44 15.21 13.38
C ILE A 152 -16.21 14.19 12.55
N GLU A 153 -16.97 14.66 11.56
CA GLU A 153 -17.83 13.81 10.75
C GLU A 153 -17.11 13.17 9.57
N ALA A 154 -16.15 13.88 9.01
CA ALA A 154 -15.34 13.39 7.91
C ALA A 154 -13.95 14.03 7.88
N ILE A 155 -12.99 13.33 7.27
CA ILE A 155 -11.59 13.75 7.15
C ILE A 155 -11.08 13.55 5.72
N ASN A 156 -10.05 14.30 5.37
CA ASN A 156 -9.25 14.07 4.16
C ASN A 156 -7.99 13.28 4.53
N VAL A 157 -7.64 12.30 3.69
CA VAL A 157 -6.48 11.43 3.94
C VAL A 157 -5.67 11.30 2.65
N ASP A 158 -4.38 11.66 2.74
CA ASP A 158 -3.41 11.46 1.68
C ASP A 158 -2.52 10.29 2.06
N LEU A 159 -2.52 9.25 1.25
CA LEU A 159 -1.78 8.02 1.52
C LEU A 159 -1.17 7.41 0.26
N ILE A 160 -0.22 6.51 0.43
CA ILE A 160 0.33 5.72 -0.66
C ILE A 160 -0.27 4.32 -0.61
N THR A 161 -1.04 3.98 -1.64
CA THR A 161 -1.64 2.65 -1.81
C THR A 161 -1.38 2.12 -3.20
N LEU A 162 -1.29 0.80 -3.33
CA LEU A 162 -1.24 0.12 -4.63
C LEU A 162 -2.62 -0.16 -5.22
N ASP A 163 -3.67 0.03 -4.41
CA ASP A 163 -5.07 -0.13 -4.82
C ASP A 163 -5.79 1.22 -4.80
N ARG A 164 -5.54 2.01 -5.86
CA ARG A 164 -6.21 3.31 -6.03
C ARG A 164 -7.71 3.18 -6.14
N LYS A 165 -8.20 2.11 -6.78
CA LYS A 165 -9.64 1.91 -6.93
C LYS A 165 -10.31 1.80 -5.57
N ALA A 166 -9.83 0.90 -4.71
CA ALA A 166 -10.36 0.76 -3.37
C ALA A 166 -10.26 2.05 -2.54
N ALA A 167 -9.22 2.86 -2.75
CA ALA A 167 -9.08 4.16 -2.09
C ALA A 167 -10.12 5.18 -2.56
N LEU A 168 -10.35 5.31 -3.86
CA LEU A 168 -11.33 6.24 -4.42
C LEU A 168 -12.77 5.87 -4.03
N GLU A 169 -13.09 4.59 -3.90
CA GLU A 169 -14.39 4.11 -3.44
C GLU A 169 -14.71 4.48 -1.97
N LEU A 170 -13.69 4.90 -1.20
CA LEU A 170 -13.86 5.34 0.20
C LEU A 170 -14.28 6.80 0.31
N GLY A 171 -13.95 7.61 -0.68
CA GLY A 171 -14.30 9.04 -0.69
C GLY A 171 -15.81 9.25 -0.72
N GLY A 172 -16.31 10.14 0.16
CA GLY A 172 -17.75 10.44 0.27
C GLY A 172 -18.19 11.68 -0.50
N CYS A 173 -17.28 12.63 -0.74
CA CYS A 173 -17.60 13.95 -1.32
C CYS A 173 -17.00 14.13 -2.71
N GLY A 174 -17.85 14.24 -3.73
CA GLY A 174 -17.44 14.78 -5.04
C GLY A 174 -16.49 13.90 -5.87
N THR A 175 -16.19 12.70 -5.43
CA THR A 175 -15.49 11.76 -6.27
C THR A 175 -16.46 11.27 -7.33
N GLU A 176 -16.20 11.61 -8.60
CA GLU A 176 -16.79 10.87 -9.71
C GLU A 176 -16.50 9.40 -9.44
N LYS A 177 -17.56 8.63 -9.20
CA LYS A 177 -17.39 7.19 -9.04
C LYS A 177 -16.82 6.71 -10.35
N ASP A 178 -15.58 6.22 -10.29
CA ASP A 178 -14.95 5.57 -11.44
C ASP A 178 -15.95 4.62 -12.06
N ASP A 179 -16.03 4.64 -13.39
CA ASP A 179 -16.90 3.72 -14.13
C ASP A 179 -16.59 2.30 -13.65
N PRO A 180 -17.58 1.57 -13.07
CA PRO A 180 -17.36 0.23 -12.55
C PRO A 180 -16.85 -0.75 -13.61
N CYS A 181 -16.97 -0.38 -14.90
CA CYS A 181 -16.50 -1.16 -16.03
C CYS A 181 -15.02 -0.98 -16.37
N ILE A 182 -14.28 -0.07 -15.71
CA ILE A 182 -12.84 0.09 -15.97
C ILE A 182 -12.09 -1.18 -15.55
N SER A 183 -11.37 -1.76 -16.50
CA SER A 183 -10.56 -2.94 -16.26
C SER A 183 -9.33 -2.61 -15.40
N GLN A 184 -8.90 -3.54 -14.54
CA GLN A 184 -7.64 -3.39 -13.79
C GLN A 184 -6.41 -3.12 -14.69
N TRP A 185 -6.50 -3.42 -15.97
CA TRP A 185 -5.42 -3.23 -16.95
C TRP A 185 -5.30 -1.80 -17.43
N ASP A 186 -6.37 -1.01 -17.30
CA ASP A 186 -6.44 0.38 -17.72
C ASP A 186 -6.01 1.36 -16.62
N TYR A 187 -5.90 0.89 -15.37
CA TYR A 187 -5.35 1.69 -14.29
C TYR A 187 -3.84 1.89 -14.45
N ASP A 188 -3.37 3.01 -13.94
CA ASP A 188 -1.94 3.30 -13.94
C ASP A 188 -1.19 2.36 -12.99
N PHE A 189 -0.03 1.93 -13.44
CA PHE A 189 0.94 1.23 -12.61
C PHE A 189 1.55 2.21 -11.62
N ILE A 190 1.36 1.94 -10.32
CA ILE A 190 1.76 2.86 -9.25
C ILE A 190 3.26 2.70 -9.01
N CYS A 191 4.02 3.53 -9.67
CA CYS A 191 5.46 3.64 -9.49
C CYS A 191 5.93 5.02 -9.96
N PRO A 192 6.79 5.73 -9.21
CA PRO A 192 7.40 6.95 -9.69
C PRO A 192 8.23 6.68 -10.94
N ASP A 193 8.23 7.62 -11.88
CA ASP A 193 9.01 7.48 -13.12
C ASP A 193 10.49 7.20 -12.86
N LYS A 194 11.06 7.80 -11.82
CA LYS A 194 12.46 7.56 -11.40
C LYS A 194 12.75 6.11 -11.00
N LEU A 195 11.74 5.38 -10.51
CA LEU A 195 11.90 3.99 -10.07
C LEU A 195 11.38 2.99 -11.10
N LEU A 196 10.66 3.45 -12.11
CA LEU A 196 9.98 2.59 -13.06
C LEU A 196 10.92 1.64 -13.79
N GLU A 197 12.02 2.18 -14.34
CA GLU A 197 13.02 1.38 -15.05
C GLU A 197 13.66 0.32 -14.16
N TYR A 198 13.90 0.66 -12.91
CA TYR A 198 14.45 -0.26 -11.94
C TYR A 198 13.46 -1.37 -11.59
N VAL A 199 12.18 -1.03 -11.38
CA VAL A 199 11.12 -2.01 -11.12
C VAL A 199 10.92 -2.94 -12.32
N VAL A 200 10.96 -2.42 -13.54
CA VAL A 200 10.88 -3.23 -14.76
C VAL A 200 12.04 -4.23 -14.84
N SER A 201 13.28 -3.76 -14.68
CA SER A 201 14.47 -4.61 -14.75
C SER A 201 14.48 -5.70 -13.68
N GLU A 202 14.12 -5.38 -12.44
CA GLU A 202 14.06 -6.36 -11.35
C GLU A 202 12.89 -7.34 -11.50
N THR A 203 11.75 -6.89 -12.04
CA THR A 203 10.64 -7.78 -12.34
C THR A 203 11.02 -8.76 -13.44
N LEU A 204 11.67 -8.29 -14.49
CA LEU A 204 12.18 -9.13 -15.57
C LEU A 204 13.19 -10.14 -15.06
N ARG A 205 14.17 -9.70 -14.27
CA ARG A 205 15.20 -10.56 -13.67
C ARG A 205 14.58 -11.67 -12.82
N GLU A 206 13.63 -11.34 -11.93
CA GLU A 206 12.97 -12.34 -11.08
C GLU A 206 12.15 -13.31 -11.92
N THR A 207 11.46 -12.83 -12.95
CA THR A 207 10.67 -13.66 -13.84
C THR A 207 11.56 -14.67 -14.58
N ILE A 208 12.69 -14.21 -15.15
CA ILE A 208 13.65 -15.08 -15.84
C ILE A 208 14.25 -16.10 -14.87
N THR A 209 14.66 -15.69 -13.68
CA THR A 209 15.24 -16.60 -12.67
C THR A 209 14.26 -17.70 -12.30
N LYS A 210 12.98 -17.38 -12.12
CA LYS A 210 11.94 -18.38 -11.80
C LYS A 210 11.65 -19.34 -12.97
N LEU A 211 11.81 -18.88 -14.21
CA LEU A 211 11.66 -19.74 -15.39
C LEU A 211 12.89 -20.63 -15.65
N GLN A 212 14.05 -20.20 -15.19
CA GLN A 212 15.31 -20.95 -15.35
C GLN A 212 15.54 -21.99 -14.27
N ILE A 213 14.70 -22.08 -13.25
CA ILE A 213 14.73 -23.20 -12.31
C ILE A 213 14.27 -24.43 -13.08
N PRO A 214 15.17 -25.40 -13.37
CA PRO A 214 14.78 -26.62 -14.04
C PRO A 214 13.77 -27.36 -13.15
N THR A 215 12.55 -27.42 -13.61
CA THR A 215 11.46 -28.13 -12.93
C THR A 215 11.61 -29.66 -13.03
N ASP A 216 12.56 -30.12 -13.80
CA ASP A 216 12.81 -31.54 -14.00
C ASP A 216 14.32 -31.89 -13.89
N GLU A 217 14.82 -31.98 -12.69
CA GLU A 217 15.72 -33.10 -12.44
C GLU A 217 14.82 -34.35 -12.42
N ASN A 218 14.67 -34.97 -13.57
CA ASN A 218 13.91 -36.20 -13.70
C ASN A 218 14.68 -37.29 -12.88
N PRO A 219 14.21 -37.65 -11.67
CA PRO A 219 14.93 -38.59 -10.81
C PRO A 219 15.07 -39.96 -11.45
N ASP A 220 14.30 -40.23 -12.51
CA ASP A 220 14.35 -41.51 -13.25
C ASP A 220 15.53 -41.59 -14.22
N MET A 221 16.17 -40.49 -14.61
CA MET A 221 17.37 -40.57 -15.46
C MET A 221 18.63 -41.08 -14.72
N ASP A 222 18.70 -40.91 -13.41
CA ASP A 222 19.84 -41.39 -12.63
C ASP A 222 19.76 -42.92 -12.33
N ILE A 223 18.59 -43.52 -12.37
CA ILE A 223 18.40 -44.95 -12.17
C ILE A 223 18.95 -45.70 -13.35
N ASN A 224 18.78 -45.23 -14.58
CA ASN A 224 19.29 -45.89 -15.79
C ASN A 224 20.81 -45.81 -15.94
N LYS A 225 21.48 -44.82 -15.36
CA LYS A 225 22.95 -44.72 -15.37
C LYS A 225 23.63 -45.68 -14.38
N LYS A 226 22.97 -46.11 -13.32
CA LYS A 226 23.49 -47.07 -12.36
C LYS A 226 23.39 -48.51 -12.85
N THR A 227 22.43 -48.82 -13.71
CA THR A 227 22.22 -50.17 -14.23
C THR A 227 23.20 -50.54 -15.35
N GLN A 228 23.82 -49.57 -16.03
CA GLN A 228 24.83 -49.82 -17.07
C GLN A 228 26.28 -50.03 -16.55
N LYS A 229 26.53 -49.89 -15.24
CA LYS A 229 27.86 -50.14 -14.64
C LYS A 229 28.03 -51.49 -13.97
N ILE A 230 27.07 -52.40 -14.13
CA ILE A 230 27.08 -53.74 -13.51
C ILE A 230 26.98 -54.86 -14.61
N GLN A 231 27.43 -54.58 -15.83
CA GLN A 231 27.65 -55.61 -16.85
C GLN A 231 29.11 -55.64 -17.28
#